data_62cc81a3be74542f7f3977a1c3b9f545
#
_entry.id   62cc81a3be74542f7f3977a1c3b9f545
#
_cell.length_a   1.000
_cell.length_b   1.000
_cell.length_c   1.000
_cell.angle_alpha   90.00
_cell.angle_beta   90.00
_cell.angle_gamma   90.00
#
_symmetry.space_group_name_H-M   'P 1'
#
loop_
_entity.id
_entity.type
_entity.pdbx_description
1 polymer ?
#
loop_
_entity_poly.entity_id
_entity_poly.type
_entity_poly.pdbx_seq_one_letter_code
_entity_poly.pdbx_strand_id
1 'polypeptide(L)'
;MTLTLPTVSASITLSGNFQHDITHKLLGHLNTFEVSEVTEKVSAGEISITVLLNNSTKEIQSSDHYVLLKDFAQLSHLALESSEIDTAPQHRIRVQRDHRSEGNKRLILLDVDSTLIQQEVIELLANKAGAGAEVAEITTAAMSGQLDFAAALNARVKLLNGLPESVLEEVRNEVSLTPGARELIKALKQLNHCVGIVSGGFIDVISPLATELQIDYVRANKLEVKDGKLTGGLEGPIIDRAGKAQSLFDFAKNCGVDIADTIAVGDGANDIDMLKSAGLGIAFNAKPILQSVADISLNSTNLDTVLYLIGLSKKDLAAI
;
A
#
# COMPACT_ATOMS: atom_id res chain seq x y z
N MET A 1 20.48 -20.85 -37.80
CA MET A 1 19.10 -20.77 -37.38
C MET A 1 19.13 -20.39 -35.93
N THR A 2 19.01 -19.11 -35.63
CA THR A 2 18.99 -18.60 -34.23
C THR A 2 17.58 -18.81 -33.73
N LEU A 3 17.40 -19.74 -32.79
CA LEU A 3 16.15 -19.90 -32.09
C LEU A 3 15.96 -18.64 -31.19
N THR A 4 15.14 -17.70 -31.63
CA THR A 4 14.62 -16.67 -30.78
C THR A 4 13.61 -17.34 -29.85
N LEU A 5 13.97 -17.50 -28.60
CA LEU A 5 13.02 -17.89 -27.55
C LEU A 5 11.91 -16.83 -27.49
N PRO A 6 10.64 -17.23 -27.36
CA PRO A 6 9.56 -16.27 -27.18
C PRO A 6 9.80 -15.43 -25.93
N THR A 7 9.71 -14.11 -26.08
CA THR A 7 9.85 -13.19 -24.96
C THR A 7 8.59 -13.30 -24.10
N VAL A 8 8.72 -13.87 -22.92
CA VAL A 8 7.62 -13.92 -21.93
C VAL A 8 7.37 -12.52 -21.42
N SER A 9 6.19 -11.97 -21.61
CA SER A 9 5.88 -10.59 -21.20
C SER A 9 5.36 -10.46 -19.77
N ALA A 10 4.80 -11.52 -19.22
CA ALA A 10 4.38 -11.57 -17.82
C ALA A 10 4.21 -13.02 -17.34
N SER A 11 4.42 -13.25 -16.04
CA SER A 11 3.98 -14.47 -15.39
C SER A 11 3.00 -14.14 -14.26
N ILE A 12 2.00 -14.98 -14.10
CA ILE A 12 0.98 -14.84 -13.08
C ILE A 12 1.03 -16.11 -12.23
N THR A 13 1.22 -15.96 -10.93
CA THR A 13 1.21 -17.09 -10.01
C THR A 13 0.13 -16.90 -8.97
N LEU A 14 -0.83 -17.80 -8.90
CA LEU A 14 -1.78 -17.95 -7.81
C LEU A 14 -1.28 -19.02 -6.86
N SER A 15 -1.29 -18.76 -5.56
CA SER A 15 -0.94 -19.76 -4.55
C SER A 15 -1.96 -19.72 -3.43
N GLY A 16 -2.48 -20.87 -3.02
CA GLY A 16 -3.44 -20.97 -1.93
C GLY A 16 -4.18 -22.29 -1.90
N ASN A 17 -5.17 -22.39 -1.03
CA ASN A 17 -6.08 -23.53 -0.92
C ASN A 17 -7.27 -23.30 -1.87
N PHE A 18 -7.14 -23.72 -3.12
CA PHE A 18 -8.16 -23.51 -4.14
C PHE A 18 -8.93 -24.79 -4.44
N GLN A 19 -10.16 -24.65 -4.94
CA GLN A 19 -10.90 -25.76 -5.51
C GLN A 19 -10.30 -26.16 -6.88
N HIS A 20 -10.45 -27.41 -7.28
CA HIS A 20 -9.86 -27.98 -8.50
C HIS A 20 -10.23 -27.28 -9.82
N ASP A 21 -11.24 -26.41 -9.83
CA ASP A 21 -11.66 -25.69 -11.04
C ASP A 21 -11.05 -24.31 -11.21
N ILE A 22 -10.20 -23.87 -10.26
CA ILE A 22 -9.63 -22.51 -10.27
C ILE A 22 -8.74 -22.24 -11.51
N THR A 23 -7.98 -23.26 -11.94
CA THR A 23 -7.15 -23.15 -13.15
C THR A 23 -8.00 -22.86 -14.37
N HIS A 24 -9.12 -23.55 -14.51
CA HIS A 24 -10.03 -23.37 -15.66
C HIS A 24 -10.70 -21.98 -15.64
N LYS A 25 -11.10 -21.50 -14.46
CA LYS A 25 -11.63 -20.14 -14.28
C LYS A 25 -10.60 -19.07 -14.61
N LEU A 26 -9.36 -19.27 -14.16
CA LEU A 26 -8.25 -18.37 -14.47
C LEU A 26 -8.01 -18.27 -15.98
N LEU A 27 -7.90 -19.40 -16.67
CA LEU A 27 -7.71 -19.45 -18.11
C LEU A 27 -8.88 -18.85 -18.89
N GLY A 28 -10.12 -19.01 -18.39
CA GLY A 28 -11.31 -18.39 -18.96
C GLY A 28 -11.26 -16.85 -18.93
N HIS A 29 -10.68 -16.26 -17.87
CA HIS A 29 -10.49 -14.80 -17.77
C HIS A 29 -9.29 -14.30 -18.61
N LEU A 30 -8.31 -15.16 -18.86
CA LEU A 30 -7.13 -14.84 -19.67
C LEU A 30 -7.34 -15.10 -21.16
N ASN A 31 -8.56 -15.38 -21.60
CA ASN A 31 -8.87 -15.75 -23.01
C ASN A 31 -8.50 -14.68 -24.04
N THR A 32 -8.29 -13.43 -23.62
CA THR A 32 -7.85 -12.31 -24.47
C THR A 32 -6.33 -12.25 -24.62
N PHE A 33 -5.59 -13.06 -23.90
CA PHE A 33 -4.13 -13.12 -23.90
C PHE A 33 -3.65 -14.41 -24.53
N GLU A 34 -2.51 -14.35 -25.21
CA GLU A 34 -1.84 -15.53 -25.72
C GLU A 34 -1.07 -16.22 -24.58
N VAL A 35 -1.65 -17.28 -24.04
CA VAL A 35 -1.04 -18.08 -22.97
C VAL A 35 0.00 -19.02 -23.59
N SER A 36 1.26 -18.91 -23.17
CA SER A 36 2.33 -19.78 -23.67
C SER A 36 2.51 -21.04 -22.85
N GLU A 37 2.32 -20.96 -21.54
CA GLU A 37 2.52 -22.09 -20.63
C GLU A 37 1.65 -21.94 -19.39
N VAL A 38 1.14 -23.06 -18.89
CA VAL A 38 0.44 -23.15 -17.60
C VAL A 38 1.11 -24.25 -16.79
N THR A 39 1.65 -23.87 -15.64
CA THR A 39 2.25 -24.82 -14.69
C THR A 39 1.42 -24.85 -13.42
N GLU A 40 0.93 -26.04 -13.06
CA GLU A 40 0.24 -26.30 -11.80
C GLU A 40 1.13 -27.15 -10.89
N LYS A 41 1.34 -26.70 -9.64
CA LYS A 41 2.06 -27.43 -8.61
C LYS A 41 1.18 -27.59 -7.38
N VAL A 42 1.02 -28.81 -6.91
CA VAL A 42 0.32 -29.11 -5.65
C VAL A 42 1.35 -29.53 -4.61
N SER A 43 1.39 -28.82 -3.49
CA SER A 43 2.31 -29.14 -2.38
C SER A 43 1.65 -28.82 -1.04
N ALA A 44 1.62 -29.80 -0.14
CA ALA A 44 1.09 -29.68 1.23
C ALA A 44 -0.34 -29.07 1.31
N GLY A 45 -1.20 -29.37 0.31
CA GLY A 45 -2.58 -28.86 0.26
C GLY A 45 -2.70 -27.45 -0.35
N GLU A 46 -1.60 -26.85 -0.76
CA GLU A 46 -1.61 -25.58 -1.53
C GLU A 46 -1.45 -25.89 -3.03
N ILE A 47 -2.23 -25.21 -3.86
CA ILE A 47 -2.11 -25.21 -5.31
C ILE A 47 -1.38 -23.93 -5.72
N SER A 48 -0.33 -24.05 -6.52
CA SER A 48 0.35 -22.94 -7.16
C SER A 48 0.18 -23.06 -8.67
N ILE A 49 -0.44 -22.05 -9.29
CA ILE A 49 -0.69 -22.00 -10.72
C ILE A 49 0.15 -20.86 -11.28
N THR A 50 1.04 -21.17 -12.23
CA THR A 50 1.82 -20.16 -12.94
C THR A 50 1.39 -20.17 -14.40
N VAL A 51 0.99 -19.00 -14.92
CA VAL A 51 0.62 -18.79 -16.31
C VAL A 51 1.64 -17.87 -16.94
N LEU A 52 2.28 -18.31 -18.02
CA LEU A 52 3.18 -17.49 -18.82
C LEU A 52 2.41 -16.93 -20.02
N LEU A 53 2.51 -15.62 -20.20
CA LEU A 53 1.86 -14.89 -21.28
C LEU A 53 2.89 -14.51 -22.34
N ASN A 54 2.59 -14.80 -23.60
CA ASN A 54 3.42 -14.39 -24.74
C ASN A 54 3.19 -12.91 -25.09
N ASN A 55 4.26 -12.26 -25.51
CA ASN A 55 4.19 -10.95 -26.13
C ASN A 55 3.83 -11.12 -27.62
N SER A 56 2.54 -11.16 -27.95
CA SER A 56 2.12 -11.12 -29.35
C SER A 56 1.95 -9.67 -29.79
N THR A 57 2.95 -9.13 -30.48
CA THR A 57 2.90 -8.01 -31.47
C THR A 57 2.19 -6.69 -31.08
N LYS A 58 1.62 -6.55 -29.90
CA LYS A 58 1.22 -5.28 -29.30
C LYS A 58 2.07 -5.05 -28.09
N GLU A 59 2.81 -3.94 -28.03
CA GLU A 59 3.33 -3.42 -26.77
C GLU A 59 2.19 -3.42 -25.77
N ILE A 60 2.27 -4.30 -24.77
CA ILE A 60 1.32 -4.30 -23.67
C ILE A 60 1.54 -2.98 -22.96
N GLN A 61 0.66 -2.02 -23.21
CA GLN A 61 0.71 -0.73 -22.52
C GLN A 61 0.47 -0.97 -21.03
N SER A 62 0.95 -0.09 -20.18
CA SER A 62 0.77 -0.16 -18.72
C SER A 62 -0.70 -0.33 -18.30
N SER A 63 -1.65 0.12 -19.13
CA SER A 63 -3.09 -0.09 -19.00
C SER A 63 -3.54 -1.55 -19.08
N ASP A 64 -2.88 -2.39 -19.88
CA ASP A 64 -3.29 -3.79 -20.07
C ASP A 64 -2.88 -4.66 -18.87
N HIS A 65 -1.76 -4.33 -18.23
CA HIS A 65 -1.38 -4.92 -16.94
C HIS A 65 -2.36 -4.55 -15.82
N TYR A 66 -2.91 -3.36 -15.89
CA TYR A 66 -3.92 -2.86 -14.97
C TYR A 66 -5.22 -3.68 -15.01
N VAL A 67 -5.70 -3.99 -16.22
CA VAL A 67 -6.89 -4.83 -16.41
C VAL A 67 -6.65 -6.23 -15.85
N LEU A 68 -5.49 -6.83 -16.12
CA LEU A 68 -5.10 -8.14 -15.58
C LEU A 68 -5.15 -8.19 -14.06
N LEU A 69 -4.56 -7.20 -13.39
CA LEU A 69 -4.52 -7.15 -11.93
C LEU A 69 -5.92 -6.93 -11.33
N LYS A 70 -6.76 -6.14 -11.98
CA LYS A 70 -8.14 -5.90 -11.56
C LYS A 70 -9.02 -7.14 -11.69
N ASP A 71 -8.89 -7.87 -12.77
CA ASP A 71 -9.58 -9.15 -12.99
C ASP A 71 -9.11 -10.22 -12.00
N PHE A 72 -7.81 -10.22 -11.63
CA PHE A 72 -7.28 -11.10 -10.60
C PHE A 72 -7.80 -10.80 -9.21
N ALA A 73 -7.97 -9.52 -8.86
CA ALA A 73 -8.59 -9.14 -7.60
C ALA A 73 -10.05 -9.64 -7.51
N GLN A 74 -10.78 -9.61 -8.63
CA GLN A 74 -12.13 -10.20 -8.71
C GLN A 74 -12.11 -11.72 -8.60
N LEU A 75 -11.15 -12.41 -9.21
CA LEU A 75 -10.99 -13.86 -9.09
C LEU A 75 -10.68 -14.31 -7.67
N SER A 76 -9.83 -13.56 -6.95
CA SER A 76 -9.56 -13.84 -5.53
C SER A 76 -10.81 -13.64 -4.66
N HIS A 77 -11.66 -12.67 -4.99
CA HIS A 77 -12.94 -12.46 -4.32
C HIS A 77 -13.94 -13.61 -4.61
N LEU A 78 -14.03 -14.07 -5.84
CA LEU A 78 -14.87 -15.21 -6.22
C LEU A 78 -14.43 -16.51 -5.53
N ALA A 79 -13.14 -16.71 -5.31
CA ALA A 79 -12.62 -17.84 -4.54
C ALA A 79 -12.95 -17.74 -3.05
N LEU A 80 -13.08 -16.55 -2.49
CA LEU A 80 -13.51 -16.32 -1.11
C LEU A 80 -14.99 -16.60 -0.88
N GLU A 81 -15.84 -16.28 -1.85
CA GLU A 81 -17.29 -16.55 -1.75
C GLU A 81 -17.66 -18.03 -1.88
N SER A 82 -16.77 -18.85 -2.43
CA SER A 82 -17.02 -20.28 -2.63
C SER A 82 -16.48 -21.19 -1.51
N SER A 83 -15.75 -20.67 -0.53
CA SER A 83 -15.19 -21.44 0.58
C SER A 83 -15.96 -21.20 1.90
N GLU A 84 -16.86 -22.13 2.25
CA GLU A 84 -17.54 -22.21 3.56
C GLU A 84 -16.61 -22.71 4.68
N ILE A 85 -15.33 -22.38 4.70
CA ILE A 85 -14.41 -22.82 5.76
C ILE A 85 -13.73 -21.60 6.38
N ASP A 86 -13.99 -21.44 7.66
CA ASP A 86 -13.59 -20.40 8.61
C ASP A 86 -12.09 -20.42 8.96
N THR A 87 -11.23 -20.37 7.95
CA THR A 87 -9.82 -20.02 8.07
C THR A 87 -9.50 -19.11 6.91
N ALA A 88 -9.19 -17.84 7.23
CA ALA A 88 -8.84 -16.84 6.24
C ALA A 88 -7.83 -17.42 5.23
N PRO A 89 -8.23 -17.65 3.98
CA PRO A 89 -7.34 -18.24 3.00
C PRO A 89 -6.24 -17.21 2.71
N GLN A 90 -4.99 -17.59 2.94
CA GLN A 90 -3.83 -16.82 2.53
C GLN A 90 -3.69 -16.95 1.01
N HIS A 91 -4.50 -16.21 0.27
CA HIS A 91 -4.38 -16.16 -1.19
C HIS A 91 -3.18 -15.30 -1.55
N ARG A 92 -2.33 -15.82 -2.43
CA ARG A 92 -1.16 -15.12 -2.92
C ARG A 92 -1.26 -14.97 -4.41
N ILE A 93 -1.31 -13.75 -4.87
CA ILE A 93 -1.24 -13.42 -6.28
C ILE A 93 0.14 -12.83 -6.54
N ARG A 94 0.90 -13.45 -7.43
CA ARG A 94 2.17 -12.94 -7.91
C ARG A 94 2.02 -12.60 -9.39
N VAL A 95 2.20 -11.33 -9.74
CA VAL A 95 2.35 -10.88 -11.12
C VAL A 95 3.80 -10.46 -11.30
N GLN A 96 4.52 -11.20 -12.12
CA GLN A 96 5.90 -10.90 -12.45
C GLN A 96 5.93 -10.25 -13.83
N ARG A 97 6.31 -8.99 -13.88
CA ARG A 97 6.62 -8.30 -15.16
C ARG A 97 7.93 -8.84 -15.69
N ASP A 98 7.97 -8.95 -17.04
CA ASP A 98 9.15 -9.38 -17.79
C ASP A 98 10.39 -8.53 -17.46
N HIS A 99 11.56 -9.17 -17.43
CA HIS A 99 12.96 -8.70 -17.42
C HIS A 99 13.32 -7.33 -16.81
N ARG A 100 12.42 -6.37 -16.75
CA ARG A 100 12.65 -5.09 -16.07
C ARG A 100 12.52 -5.16 -14.57
N SER A 101 11.97 -6.25 -14.03
CA SER A 101 11.66 -6.38 -12.61
C SER A 101 12.73 -7.12 -11.81
N GLU A 102 13.56 -7.94 -12.42
CA GLU A 102 14.69 -8.56 -11.73
C GLU A 102 15.82 -7.54 -11.54
N GLY A 103 15.90 -6.97 -10.32
CA GLY A 103 16.97 -6.06 -9.93
C GLY A 103 16.69 -4.57 -10.10
N ASN A 104 15.57 -4.16 -10.67
CA ASN A 104 15.25 -2.73 -10.76
C ASN A 104 14.87 -2.15 -9.38
N LYS A 105 15.54 -1.05 -9.04
CA LYS A 105 15.21 -0.25 -7.87
C LYS A 105 13.78 0.28 -7.99
N ARG A 106 12.99 0.17 -6.94
CA ARG A 106 11.61 0.67 -6.85
C ARG A 106 11.47 1.67 -5.73
N LEU A 107 10.45 2.52 -5.80
CA LEU A 107 9.98 3.29 -4.66
C LEU A 107 8.69 2.66 -4.12
N ILE A 108 8.69 2.34 -2.84
CA ILE A 108 7.49 1.94 -2.11
C ILE A 108 7.09 3.09 -1.21
N LEU A 109 5.92 3.70 -1.47
CA LEU A 109 5.38 4.82 -0.71
C LEU A 109 4.18 4.34 0.09
N LEU A 110 4.27 4.44 1.41
CA LEU A 110 3.24 4.00 2.35
C LEU A 110 2.53 5.21 2.96
N ASP A 111 1.22 5.13 3.11
CA ASP A 111 0.53 5.92 4.13
C ASP A 111 0.96 5.49 5.53
N VAL A 112 0.68 6.32 6.52
CA VAL A 112 1.13 6.07 7.89
C VAL A 112 -0.03 5.61 8.77
N ASP A 113 -0.99 6.50 9.02
CA ASP A 113 -2.11 6.24 9.92
C ASP A 113 -2.98 5.10 9.35
N SER A 114 -3.32 4.12 10.17
CA SER A 114 -4.09 2.91 9.77
C SER A 114 -3.45 2.05 8.65
N THR A 115 -2.22 2.37 8.22
CA THR A 115 -1.46 1.60 7.22
C THR A 115 -0.12 1.13 7.77
N LEU A 116 0.87 2.01 7.94
CA LEU A 116 2.18 1.66 8.55
C LEU A 116 2.05 1.43 10.07
N ILE A 117 1.20 2.22 10.71
CA ILE A 117 0.83 2.13 12.12
C ILE A 117 -0.65 1.78 12.26
N GLN A 118 -1.03 1.23 13.42
CA GLN A 118 -2.40 0.78 13.65
C GLN A 118 -3.34 1.91 14.06
N GLN A 119 -2.81 3.05 14.54
CA GLN A 119 -3.57 4.15 15.13
C GLN A 119 -3.72 5.33 14.16
N GLU A 120 -4.67 6.19 14.46
CA GLU A 120 -4.82 7.54 13.94
C GLU A 120 -4.17 8.52 14.94
N VAL A 121 -3.05 9.14 14.57
CA VAL A 121 -2.29 10.01 15.49
C VAL A 121 -3.12 11.18 16.00
N ILE A 122 -3.98 11.77 15.15
CA ILE A 122 -4.85 12.89 15.57
C ILE A 122 -5.83 12.46 16.67
N GLU A 123 -6.31 11.22 16.68
CA GLU A 123 -7.21 10.71 17.70
C GLU A 123 -6.49 10.51 19.04
N LEU A 124 -5.25 10.00 19.02
CA LEU A 124 -4.43 9.88 20.21
C LEU A 124 -4.18 11.26 20.85
N LEU A 125 -3.79 12.25 20.05
CA LEU A 125 -3.60 13.62 20.51
C LEU A 125 -4.89 14.24 21.06
N ALA A 126 -6.01 14.03 20.37
CA ALA A 126 -7.32 14.50 20.81
C ALA A 126 -7.74 13.92 22.17
N ASN A 127 -7.46 12.64 22.40
CA ASN A 127 -7.71 12.01 23.69
C ASN A 127 -6.89 12.66 24.81
N LYS A 128 -5.62 13.02 24.54
CA LYS A 128 -4.79 13.78 25.49
C LYS A 128 -5.33 15.20 25.77
N ALA A 129 -5.98 15.80 24.78
CA ALA A 129 -6.64 17.10 24.92
C ALA A 129 -8.01 17.03 25.60
N GLY A 130 -8.55 15.82 25.83
CA GLY A 130 -9.94 15.65 26.30
C GLY A 130 -10.98 16.01 25.22
N ALA A 131 -10.59 16.08 23.94
CA ALA A 131 -11.39 16.53 22.81
C ALA A 131 -11.69 15.38 21.81
N GLY A 132 -11.62 14.13 22.25
CA GLY A 132 -11.82 12.96 21.38
C GLY A 132 -13.20 12.94 20.71
N ALA A 133 -14.27 13.31 21.43
CA ALA A 133 -15.63 13.34 20.90
C ALA A 133 -15.77 14.39 19.77
N GLU A 134 -15.25 15.60 20.00
CA GLU A 134 -15.30 16.70 19.03
C GLU A 134 -14.49 16.37 17.76
N VAL A 135 -13.33 15.73 17.92
CA VAL A 135 -12.52 15.28 16.78
C VAL A 135 -13.25 14.21 15.98
N ALA A 136 -13.95 13.27 16.62
CA ALA A 136 -14.74 12.26 15.94
C ALA A 136 -15.92 12.87 15.15
N GLU A 137 -16.59 13.88 15.69
CA GLU A 137 -17.65 14.61 14.98
C GLU A 137 -17.10 15.33 13.73
N ILE A 138 -15.97 16.04 13.84
CA ILE A 138 -15.33 16.73 12.70
C ILE A 138 -14.90 15.71 11.64
N THR A 139 -14.36 14.55 12.06
CA THR A 139 -13.97 13.49 11.13
C THR A 139 -15.17 12.93 10.38
N THR A 140 -16.30 12.72 11.08
CA THR A 140 -17.55 12.27 10.46
C THR A 140 -18.09 13.30 9.44
N ALA A 141 -18.04 14.58 9.77
CA ALA A 141 -18.44 15.67 8.87
C ALA A 141 -17.56 15.74 7.63
N ALA A 142 -16.24 15.54 7.77
CA ALA A 142 -15.33 15.47 6.65
C ALA A 142 -15.60 14.25 5.76
N MET A 143 -15.83 13.08 6.35
CA MET A 143 -16.14 11.85 5.61
C MET A 143 -17.46 11.93 4.85
N SER A 144 -18.43 12.70 5.34
CA SER A 144 -19.70 12.96 4.66
C SER A 144 -19.62 14.07 3.60
N GLY A 145 -18.43 14.67 3.38
CA GLY A 145 -18.23 15.74 2.41
C GLY A 145 -18.72 17.13 2.84
N GLN A 146 -19.07 17.30 4.11
CA GLN A 146 -19.51 18.60 4.66
C GLN A 146 -18.33 19.55 4.91
N LEU A 147 -17.11 18.99 5.09
CA LEU A 147 -15.88 19.73 5.26
C LEU A 147 -14.83 19.20 4.28
N ASP A 148 -14.04 20.11 3.71
CA ASP A 148 -12.84 19.70 2.98
C ASP A 148 -11.75 19.22 3.96
N PHE A 149 -10.73 18.54 3.43
CA PHE A 149 -9.65 17.96 4.24
C PHE A 149 -8.91 19.02 5.06
N ALA A 150 -8.55 20.17 4.45
CA ALA A 150 -7.77 21.20 5.11
C ALA A 150 -8.57 21.88 6.23
N ALA A 151 -9.86 22.17 5.98
CA ALA A 151 -10.75 22.73 7.01
C ALA A 151 -10.93 21.74 8.18
N ALA A 152 -11.15 20.47 7.90
CA ALA A 152 -11.29 19.43 8.90
C ALA A 152 -9.99 19.24 9.71
N LEU A 153 -8.82 19.22 9.05
CA LEU A 153 -7.54 19.11 9.73
C LEU A 153 -7.30 20.30 10.66
N ASN A 154 -7.47 21.54 10.16
CA ASN A 154 -7.31 22.74 10.98
C ASN A 154 -8.27 22.79 12.16
N ALA A 155 -9.52 22.38 11.98
CA ALA A 155 -10.51 22.34 13.06
C ALA A 155 -10.10 21.34 14.16
N ARG A 156 -9.60 20.14 13.77
CA ARG A 156 -9.12 19.13 14.72
C ARG A 156 -7.85 19.58 15.44
N VAL A 157 -6.87 20.14 14.71
CA VAL A 157 -5.61 20.62 15.30
C VAL A 157 -5.85 21.78 16.27
N LYS A 158 -6.83 22.65 15.99
CA LYS A 158 -7.20 23.75 16.89
C LYS A 158 -7.62 23.25 18.29
N LEU A 159 -8.21 22.06 18.38
CA LEU A 159 -8.60 21.45 19.67
C LEU A 159 -7.38 20.99 20.49
N LEU A 160 -6.19 20.90 19.89
CA LEU A 160 -4.95 20.54 20.58
C LEU A 160 -4.25 21.74 21.24
N ASN A 161 -4.80 22.96 21.09
CA ASN A 161 -4.22 24.18 21.62
C ASN A 161 -3.97 24.10 23.13
N GLY A 162 -2.75 24.47 23.56
CA GLY A 162 -2.35 24.49 24.94
C GLY A 162 -1.80 23.18 25.50
N LEU A 163 -1.87 22.08 24.77
CA LEU A 163 -1.19 20.86 25.15
C LEU A 163 0.33 21.09 25.26
N PRO A 164 0.99 20.56 26.28
CA PRO A 164 2.45 20.63 26.37
C PRO A 164 3.10 19.84 25.23
N GLU A 165 4.21 20.32 24.71
CA GLU A 165 4.95 19.65 23.62
C GLU A 165 5.35 18.20 23.99
N SER A 166 5.56 17.91 25.28
CA SER A 166 5.85 16.55 25.77
C SER A 166 4.77 15.52 25.42
N VAL A 167 3.53 15.94 25.10
CA VAL A 167 2.45 15.05 24.67
C VAL A 167 2.82 14.30 23.40
N LEU A 168 3.66 14.88 22.54
CA LEU A 168 4.12 14.25 21.31
C LEU A 168 4.96 13.00 21.59
N GLU A 169 5.75 12.99 22.65
CA GLU A 169 6.52 11.83 23.10
C GLU A 169 5.60 10.76 23.72
N GLU A 170 4.61 11.20 24.52
CA GLU A 170 3.63 10.27 25.08
C GLU A 170 2.86 9.54 23.97
N VAL A 171 2.37 10.28 22.95
CA VAL A 171 1.65 9.68 21.81
C VAL A 171 2.57 8.78 20.99
N ARG A 172 3.84 9.13 20.80
CA ARG A 172 4.82 8.23 20.15
C ARG A 172 4.92 6.87 20.83
N ASN A 173 4.88 6.85 22.16
CA ASN A 173 4.97 5.62 22.93
C ASN A 173 3.68 4.77 22.87
N GLU A 174 2.56 5.35 22.44
CA GLU A 174 1.29 4.65 22.24
C GLU A 174 1.14 4.11 20.80
N VAL A 175 1.94 4.61 19.87
CA VAL A 175 1.92 4.16 18.47
C VAL A 175 2.53 2.77 18.35
N SER A 176 1.85 1.89 17.64
CA SER A 176 2.33 0.55 17.31
C SER A 176 2.31 0.32 15.81
N LEU A 177 3.36 -0.34 15.31
CA LEU A 177 3.43 -0.75 13.91
C LEU A 177 2.33 -1.73 13.56
N THR A 178 1.84 -1.66 12.34
CA THR A 178 1.05 -2.73 11.75
C THR A 178 1.91 -4.00 11.70
N PRO A 179 1.37 -5.17 12.08
CA PRO A 179 2.11 -6.42 11.99
C PRO A 179 2.76 -6.60 10.61
N GLY A 180 4.01 -7.05 10.57
CA GLY A 180 4.77 -7.22 9.33
C GLY A 180 5.37 -5.93 8.74
N ALA A 181 5.09 -4.75 9.29
CA ALA A 181 5.61 -3.49 8.75
C ALA A 181 7.13 -3.40 8.83
N ARG A 182 7.72 -3.84 9.93
CA ARG A 182 9.19 -3.86 10.13
C ARG A 182 9.85 -4.82 9.14
N GLU A 183 9.27 -5.99 8.99
CA GLU A 183 9.72 -7.04 8.06
C GLU A 183 9.64 -6.56 6.62
N LEU A 184 8.53 -5.90 6.23
CA LEU A 184 8.37 -5.28 4.92
C LEU A 184 9.51 -4.30 4.63
N ILE A 185 9.70 -3.30 5.51
CA ILE A 185 10.71 -2.25 5.29
C ILE A 185 12.11 -2.85 5.26
N LYS A 186 12.44 -3.76 6.20
CA LYS A 186 13.73 -4.44 6.23
C LYS A 186 14.01 -5.17 4.90
N ALA A 187 13.07 -5.95 4.40
CA ALA A 187 13.20 -6.68 3.15
C ALA A 187 13.40 -5.73 1.95
N LEU A 188 12.60 -4.66 1.87
CA LEU A 188 12.72 -3.66 0.81
C LEU A 188 14.10 -2.98 0.81
N LYS A 189 14.63 -2.64 1.99
CA LYS A 189 15.96 -2.03 2.11
C LYS A 189 17.07 -2.99 1.72
N GLN A 190 16.99 -4.27 2.09
CA GLN A 190 17.96 -5.30 1.71
C GLN A 190 17.97 -5.55 0.19
N LEU A 191 16.83 -5.36 -0.47
CA LEU A 191 16.68 -5.43 -1.93
C LEU A 191 17.04 -4.11 -2.64
N ASN A 192 17.61 -3.14 -1.91
CA ASN A 192 18.01 -1.84 -2.45
C ASN A 192 16.84 -1.01 -3.03
N HIS A 193 15.63 -1.22 -2.55
CA HIS A 193 14.49 -0.36 -2.87
C HIS A 193 14.48 0.90 -2.03
N CYS A 194 13.88 1.98 -2.54
CA CYS A 194 13.56 3.16 -1.76
C CYS A 194 12.25 2.94 -1.00
N VAL A 195 12.21 3.40 0.24
CA VAL A 195 11.00 3.42 1.06
C VAL A 195 10.67 4.84 1.45
N GLY A 196 9.46 5.28 1.16
CA GLY A 196 8.92 6.55 1.59
C GLY A 196 7.66 6.38 2.43
N ILE A 197 7.40 7.34 3.29
CA ILE A 197 6.10 7.47 3.97
C ILE A 197 5.54 8.88 3.77
N VAL A 198 4.22 8.95 3.63
CA VAL A 198 3.50 10.21 3.51
C VAL A 198 2.22 10.15 4.34
N SER A 199 1.97 11.16 5.17
CA SER A 199 0.83 11.19 6.08
C SER A 199 0.11 12.53 6.08
N GLY A 200 -1.22 12.47 6.20
CA GLY A 200 -2.04 13.60 6.64
C GLY A 200 -1.95 13.89 8.14
N GLY A 201 -1.26 13.03 8.90
CA GLY A 201 -0.91 13.21 10.30
C GLY A 201 0.34 14.08 10.52
N PHE A 202 1.13 13.83 11.58
CA PHE A 202 2.12 14.78 12.08
C PHE A 202 3.54 14.23 12.11
N ILE A 203 4.45 14.95 11.43
CA ILE A 203 5.89 14.63 11.34
C ILE A 203 6.54 14.50 12.72
N ASP A 204 6.06 15.31 13.68
CA ASP A 204 6.56 15.37 15.05
C ASP A 204 6.42 14.02 15.80
N VAL A 205 5.42 13.22 15.42
CA VAL A 205 5.20 11.88 16.00
C VAL A 205 5.89 10.80 15.18
N ILE A 206 5.85 10.88 13.85
CA ILE A 206 6.29 9.78 12.97
C ILE A 206 7.78 9.81 12.63
N SER A 207 8.45 10.96 12.74
CA SER A 207 9.87 11.11 12.35
C SER A 207 10.83 10.18 13.11
N PRO A 208 10.71 10.01 14.44
CA PRO A 208 11.57 9.07 15.16
C PRO A 208 11.38 7.62 14.71
N LEU A 209 10.14 7.20 14.44
CA LEU A 209 9.81 5.88 13.91
C LEU A 209 10.41 5.68 12.51
N ALA A 210 10.31 6.69 11.66
CA ALA A 210 10.92 6.66 10.33
C ALA A 210 12.45 6.51 10.39
N THR A 211 13.07 7.19 11.34
CA THR A 211 14.53 7.07 11.58
C THR A 211 14.90 5.67 12.04
N GLU A 212 14.16 5.11 13.00
CA GLU A 212 14.36 3.74 13.49
C GLU A 212 14.26 2.70 12.37
N LEU A 213 13.26 2.86 11.50
CA LEU A 213 12.99 1.96 10.37
C LEU A 213 13.88 2.24 9.16
N GLN A 214 14.76 3.25 9.20
CA GLN A 214 15.64 3.65 8.09
C GLN A 214 14.87 4.00 6.80
N ILE A 215 13.73 4.67 6.94
CA ILE A 215 12.92 5.14 5.83
C ILE A 215 13.64 6.29 5.12
N ASP A 216 13.69 6.25 3.78
CA ASP A 216 14.47 7.20 2.98
C ASP A 216 13.80 8.56 2.85
N TYR A 217 12.46 8.60 2.77
CA TYR A 217 11.68 9.80 2.52
C TYR A 217 10.49 9.89 3.46
N VAL A 218 10.31 11.05 4.06
CA VAL A 218 9.20 11.31 4.99
C VAL A 218 8.55 12.63 4.65
N ARG A 219 7.22 12.66 4.55
CA ARG A 219 6.46 13.89 4.42
C ARG A 219 5.16 13.79 5.21
N ALA A 220 4.90 14.78 6.06
CA ALA A 220 3.66 14.89 6.84
C ALA A 220 3.44 16.34 7.24
N ASN A 221 2.28 16.65 7.82
CA ASN A 221 2.04 17.97 8.39
C ASN A 221 2.91 18.18 9.64
N LYS A 222 3.16 19.44 9.98
CA LYS A 222 3.92 19.80 11.17
C LYS A 222 3.06 20.64 12.11
N LEU A 223 3.03 20.23 13.37
CA LEU A 223 2.33 21.00 14.41
C LEU A 223 3.12 22.26 14.75
N GLU A 224 2.42 23.38 14.92
CA GLU A 224 3.03 24.60 15.40
C GLU A 224 3.22 24.54 16.92
N VAL A 225 4.47 24.73 17.37
CA VAL A 225 4.85 24.74 18.79
C VAL A 225 5.38 26.12 19.14
N LYS A 226 4.88 26.69 20.25
CA LYS A 226 5.38 27.93 20.82
C LYS A 226 5.42 27.84 22.34
N ASP A 227 6.54 28.27 22.90
CA ASP A 227 6.78 28.27 24.36
C ASP A 227 6.53 26.88 25.00
N GLY A 228 6.92 25.80 24.29
CA GLY A 228 6.76 24.40 24.74
C GLY A 228 5.30 23.89 24.75
N LYS A 229 4.43 24.53 23.98
CA LYS A 229 3.02 24.14 23.85
C LYS A 229 2.58 24.14 22.39
N LEU A 230 1.65 23.26 22.06
CA LEU A 230 0.95 23.28 20.79
C LEU A 230 0.07 24.53 20.71
N THR A 231 0.12 25.25 19.61
CA THR A 231 -0.67 26.47 19.40
C THR A 231 -2.06 26.20 18.85
N GLY A 232 -2.32 24.96 18.40
CA GLY A 232 -3.51 24.62 17.64
C GLY A 232 -3.39 25.02 16.14
N GLY A 233 -2.20 25.35 15.67
CA GLY A 233 -1.88 25.63 14.28
C GLY A 233 -0.94 24.61 13.65
N LEU A 234 -0.71 24.76 12.36
CA LEU A 234 0.22 23.96 11.56
C LEU A 234 1.31 24.85 10.98
N GLU A 235 2.51 24.29 10.82
CA GLU A 235 3.62 24.91 10.09
C GLU A 235 3.71 24.38 8.65
N GLY A 236 3.86 25.29 7.68
CA GLY A 236 4.07 24.94 6.28
C GLY A 236 2.80 24.51 5.54
N PRO A 237 2.95 23.93 4.34
CA PRO A 237 1.82 23.51 3.51
C PRO A 237 1.15 22.25 4.08
N ILE A 238 -0.17 22.18 3.97
CA ILE A 238 -0.94 21.00 4.37
C ILE A 238 -0.71 19.87 3.36
N ILE A 239 -0.40 18.70 3.88
CA ILE A 239 -0.31 17.45 3.10
C ILE A 239 -1.70 16.81 3.06
N ASP A 240 -2.41 17.15 2.03
CA ASP A 240 -3.70 16.61 1.67
C ASP A 240 -3.58 15.48 0.62
N ARG A 241 -4.69 15.11 0.01
CA ARG A 241 -4.76 14.12 -1.05
C ARG A 241 -3.83 14.45 -2.24
N ALA A 242 -3.81 15.70 -2.69
CA ALA A 242 -2.94 16.17 -3.78
C ALA A 242 -1.48 16.19 -3.32
N GLY A 243 -1.22 16.63 -2.08
CA GLY A 243 0.10 16.60 -1.46
C GLY A 243 0.68 15.18 -1.34
N LYS A 244 -0.16 14.16 -1.07
CA LYS A 244 0.27 12.75 -1.09
C LYS A 244 0.68 12.31 -2.49
N ALA A 245 -0.11 12.61 -3.51
CA ALA A 245 0.24 12.30 -4.90
C ALA A 245 1.52 13.03 -5.35
N GLN A 246 1.65 14.32 -5.01
CA GLN A 246 2.87 15.08 -5.31
C GLN A 246 4.11 14.49 -4.63
N SER A 247 3.95 13.95 -3.40
CA SER A 247 5.04 13.27 -2.69
C SER A 247 5.55 12.04 -3.43
N LEU A 248 4.67 11.28 -4.08
CA LEU A 248 5.05 10.14 -4.89
C LEU A 248 5.98 10.57 -6.05
N PHE A 249 5.63 11.62 -6.79
CA PHE A 249 6.45 12.14 -7.89
C PHE A 249 7.79 12.67 -7.41
N ASP A 250 7.79 13.44 -6.32
CA ASP A 250 9.01 14.05 -5.76
C ASP A 250 9.98 12.95 -5.28
N PHE A 251 9.47 11.94 -4.56
CA PHE A 251 10.28 10.85 -4.02
C PHE A 251 10.77 9.92 -5.11
N ALA A 252 9.95 9.61 -6.12
CA ALA A 252 10.37 8.83 -7.29
C ALA A 252 11.54 9.52 -8.01
N LYS A 253 11.44 10.84 -8.26
CA LYS A 253 12.49 11.62 -8.85
C LYS A 253 13.78 11.61 -8.01
N ASN A 254 13.67 11.81 -6.68
CA ASN A 254 14.82 11.83 -5.78
C ASN A 254 15.48 10.45 -5.64
N CYS A 255 14.68 9.39 -5.73
CA CYS A 255 15.14 8.01 -5.73
C CYS A 255 15.78 7.59 -7.08
N GLY A 256 15.53 8.35 -8.16
CA GLY A 256 15.93 7.98 -9.53
C GLY A 256 15.13 6.81 -10.09
N VAL A 257 13.86 6.72 -9.74
CA VAL A 257 12.93 5.65 -10.13
C VAL A 257 11.87 6.23 -11.06
N ASP A 258 11.53 5.51 -12.14
CA ASP A 258 10.40 5.86 -12.98
C ASP A 258 9.09 5.69 -12.21
N ILE A 259 8.09 6.51 -12.53
CA ILE A 259 6.78 6.43 -11.86
C ILE A 259 6.11 5.06 -12.06
N ALA A 260 6.38 4.40 -13.18
CA ALA A 260 5.91 3.05 -13.46
C ALA A 260 6.52 1.98 -12.53
N ASP A 261 7.66 2.27 -11.91
CA ASP A 261 8.33 1.41 -10.93
C ASP A 261 8.01 1.81 -9.47
N THR A 262 6.98 2.62 -9.26
CA THR A 262 6.52 2.99 -7.92
C THR A 262 5.37 2.11 -7.45
N ILE A 263 5.29 1.91 -6.14
CA ILE A 263 4.21 1.21 -5.47
C ILE A 263 3.68 2.10 -4.36
N ALA A 264 2.38 2.35 -4.36
CA ALA A 264 1.72 3.12 -3.32
C ALA A 264 0.78 2.23 -2.51
N VAL A 265 0.81 2.36 -1.18
CA VAL A 265 -0.03 1.59 -0.26
C VAL A 265 -0.76 2.54 0.68
N GLY A 266 -2.06 2.37 0.85
CA GLY A 266 -2.88 3.19 1.73
C GLY A 266 -4.23 2.57 2.05
N ASP A 267 -5.00 3.17 2.95
CA ASP A 267 -6.29 2.66 3.43
C ASP A 267 -7.47 3.62 3.19
N GLY A 268 -7.22 4.91 2.95
CA GLY A 268 -8.24 5.95 2.99
C GLY A 268 -8.51 6.68 1.67
N ALA A 269 -9.56 7.49 1.65
CA ALA A 269 -9.91 8.33 0.49
C ALA A 269 -8.84 9.38 0.15
N ASN A 270 -8.03 9.76 1.13
CA ASN A 270 -6.89 10.66 0.98
C ASN A 270 -5.73 10.05 0.19
N ASP A 271 -5.74 8.74 -0.08
CA ASP A 271 -4.71 8.03 -0.83
C ASP A 271 -5.07 7.82 -2.31
N ILE A 272 -6.31 8.11 -2.70
CA ILE A 272 -6.84 7.80 -4.03
C ILE A 272 -5.91 8.32 -5.15
N ASP A 273 -5.48 9.59 -5.09
CA ASP A 273 -4.65 10.17 -6.15
C ASP A 273 -3.22 9.62 -6.13
N MET A 274 -2.69 9.33 -4.94
CA MET A 274 -1.39 8.68 -4.77
C MET A 274 -1.40 7.27 -5.38
N LEU A 275 -2.40 6.46 -5.05
CA LEU A 275 -2.52 5.10 -5.58
C LEU A 275 -2.72 5.11 -7.09
N LYS A 276 -3.60 5.99 -7.62
CA LYS A 276 -3.83 6.11 -9.06
C LYS A 276 -2.63 6.58 -9.86
N SER A 277 -1.73 7.34 -9.24
CA SER A 277 -0.54 7.88 -9.89
C SER A 277 0.64 6.91 -9.86
N ALA A 278 0.61 5.90 -8.98
CA ALA A 278 1.67 4.91 -8.85
C ALA A 278 1.65 3.89 -10.00
N GLY A 279 2.78 3.24 -10.23
CA GLY A 279 2.86 2.08 -11.12
C GLY A 279 2.06 0.88 -10.61
N LEU A 280 1.85 0.79 -9.28
CA LEU A 280 0.97 -0.17 -8.62
C LEU A 280 0.35 0.47 -7.36
N GLY A 281 -0.95 0.61 -7.33
CA GLY A 281 -1.71 1.11 -6.18
C GLY A 281 -2.34 -0.03 -5.38
N ILE A 282 -2.01 -0.15 -4.10
CA ILE A 282 -2.49 -1.21 -3.21
C ILE A 282 -3.35 -0.58 -2.11
N ALA A 283 -4.63 -0.97 -2.07
CA ALA A 283 -5.54 -0.64 -0.98
C ALA A 283 -5.38 -1.70 0.13
N PHE A 284 -4.78 -1.31 1.26
CA PHE A 284 -4.50 -2.21 2.38
C PHE A 284 -5.54 -2.00 3.50
N ASN A 285 -6.31 -3.05 3.81
CA ASN A 285 -7.43 -3.01 4.78
C ASN A 285 -8.34 -1.78 4.60
N ALA A 286 -8.50 -1.37 3.36
CA ALA A 286 -8.96 -0.04 2.98
C ALA A 286 -10.47 0.11 3.03
N LYS A 287 -10.91 1.36 3.11
CA LYS A 287 -12.31 1.73 2.96
C LYS A 287 -12.80 1.42 1.54
N PRO A 288 -14.10 1.07 1.35
CA PRO A 288 -14.65 0.63 0.05
C PRO A 288 -14.34 1.59 -1.11
N ILE A 289 -14.31 2.90 -0.84
CA ILE A 289 -14.03 3.91 -1.86
C ILE A 289 -12.61 3.79 -2.42
N LEU A 290 -11.61 3.45 -1.60
CA LEU A 290 -10.24 3.23 -2.07
C LEU A 290 -10.12 1.87 -2.75
N GLN A 291 -10.76 0.83 -2.22
CA GLN A 291 -10.78 -0.50 -2.83
C GLN A 291 -11.31 -0.46 -4.26
N SER A 292 -12.32 0.39 -4.53
CA SER A 292 -12.94 0.49 -5.87
C SER A 292 -12.04 1.14 -6.93
N VAL A 293 -10.94 1.78 -6.54
CA VAL A 293 -10.06 2.54 -7.44
C VAL A 293 -8.61 2.07 -7.44
N ALA A 294 -8.23 1.25 -6.47
CA ALA A 294 -6.91 0.65 -6.38
C ALA A 294 -6.73 -0.48 -7.40
N ASP A 295 -5.49 -0.76 -7.78
CA ASP A 295 -5.15 -1.90 -8.63
C ASP A 295 -5.37 -3.22 -7.91
N ILE A 296 -5.02 -3.26 -6.63
CA ILE A 296 -5.16 -4.43 -5.76
C ILE A 296 -5.78 -4.00 -4.44
N SER A 297 -6.78 -4.76 -3.98
CA SER A 297 -7.27 -4.70 -2.60
C SER A 297 -6.67 -5.85 -1.80
N LEU A 298 -5.94 -5.53 -0.75
CA LEU A 298 -5.27 -6.47 0.12
C LEU A 298 -5.88 -6.39 1.52
N ASN A 299 -6.68 -7.38 1.88
CA ASN A 299 -7.21 -7.53 3.23
C ASN A 299 -6.32 -8.55 3.98
N SER A 300 -5.43 -8.07 4.82
CA SER A 300 -4.47 -8.89 5.57
C SER A 300 -4.20 -8.30 6.94
N THR A 301 -3.93 -9.16 7.92
CA THR A 301 -3.44 -8.71 9.23
C THR A 301 -2.00 -8.20 9.17
N ASN A 302 -1.22 -8.62 8.15
CA ASN A 302 0.21 -8.36 8.06
C ASN A 302 0.54 -7.52 6.82
N LEU A 303 1.24 -6.41 7.02
CA LEU A 303 1.66 -5.51 5.94
C LEU A 303 2.75 -6.11 5.04
N ASP A 304 3.57 -7.03 5.54
CA ASP A 304 4.59 -7.74 4.75
C ASP A 304 4.01 -8.61 3.62
N THR A 305 2.70 -8.86 3.61
CA THR A 305 1.99 -9.46 2.47
C THR A 305 2.19 -8.67 1.17
N VAL A 306 2.47 -7.37 1.25
CA VAL A 306 2.84 -6.54 0.10
C VAL A 306 4.06 -7.11 -0.64
N LEU A 307 4.99 -7.77 0.06
CA LEU A 307 6.20 -8.37 -0.55
C LEU A 307 5.85 -9.44 -1.59
N TYR A 308 4.77 -10.18 -1.39
CA TYR A 308 4.33 -11.18 -2.37
C TYR A 308 3.79 -10.52 -3.65
N LEU A 309 3.13 -9.38 -3.52
CA LEU A 309 2.59 -8.63 -4.67
C LEU A 309 3.70 -8.01 -5.54
N ILE A 310 4.85 -7.72 -4.95
CA ILE A 310 6.02 -7.23 -5.69
C ILE A 310 6.93 -8.34 -6.22
N GLY A 311 6.52 -9.59 -6.08
CA GLY A 311 7.17 -10.73 -6.72
C GLY A 311 8.10 -11.55 -5.83
N LEU A 312 8.15 -11.31 -4.50
CA LEU A 312 8.98 -12.10 -3.59
C LEU A 312 8.26 -13.36 -3.13
N SER A 313 8.95 -14.50 -3.20
CA SER A 313 8.45 -15.77 -2.66
C SER A 313 8.82 -15.94 -1.17
N LYS A 314 8.18 -16.91 -0.50
CA LYS A 314 8.61 -17.30 0.87
C LYS A 314 10.09 -17.69 0.94
N LYS A 315 10.62 -18.30 -0.13
CA LYS A 315 12.03 -18.71 -0.21
C LYS A 315 12.95 -17.49 -0.28
N ASP A 316 12.55 -16.47 -1.04
CA ASP A 316 13.29 -15.22 -1.14
C ASP A 316 13.32 -14.51 0.22
N LEU A 317 12.16 -14.47 0.90
CA LEU A 317 12.04 -13.87 2.23
C LEU A 317 12.82 -14.63 3.32
N ALA A 318 12.95 -15.95 3.21
CA ALA A 318 13.77 -16.75 4.13
C ALA A 318 15.28 -16.55 3.92
N ALA A 319 15.70 -16.02 2.78
CA ALA A 319 17.10 -15.71 2.45
C ALA A 319 17.50 -14.27 2.83
N ILE A 320 16.56 -13.42 3.19
CA ILE A 320 16.71 -12.04 3.65
C ILE A 320 16.59 -11.99 5.18
#